data_8120d15be294f3b81fc2f2962e4f29bc
#
_entry.id   8120d15be294f3b81fc2f2962e4f29bc
#
_cell.length_a   1.000
_cell.length_b   1.000
_cell.length_c   1.000
_cell.angle_alpha   90.00
_cell.angle_beta   90.00
_cell.angle_gamma   90.00
#
_symmetry.space_group_name_H-M   'P 1'
#
loop_
_entity.id
_entity.type
_entity.pdbx_description
1 polymer ?
#
loop_
_entity_poly.entity_id
_entity_poly.type
_entity_poly.pdbx_seq_one_letter_code
_entity_poly.pdbx_strand_id
1 'polypeptide(L)'
;EQSIAWKVAEKAVEEGATITLSNTPVAVRMGEVSALSEKLNCEVIPADATSVEDLENVFKRSMEVLGGPVDFVLHSIGMSPNVRKKRTYDDLDYDMLEKTLDISAVSFHKMIQAAKKLNAIADYGSILALSYVAAQRTFYGYNDMADAKALLESIARSFGYIYGREHHVRVNTISQSPTMTTAGSGVKGMDKLFDFANR
;
A
#
# COMPACT_ATOMS: atom_id res chain seq x y z
N GLU A 1 10.91 11.38 -0.48
CA GLU A 1 11.58 10.74 -1.65
C GLU A 1 12.10 9.31 -1.36
N GLN A 2 12.21 8.92 -0.10
CA GLN A 2 12.69 7.58 0.31
C GLN A 2 11.53 6.59 0.49
N SER A 3 10.64 6.49 -0.48
CA SER A 3 9.60 5.45 -0.45
C SER A 3 9.54 4.67 -1.76
N ILE A 4 9.15 3.40 -1.67
CA ILE A 4 8.97 2.56 -2.85
C ILE A 4 7.88 3.12 -3.75
N ALA A 5 6.75 3.56 -3.16
CA ALA A 5 5.65 4.16 -3.91
C ALA A 5 6.09 5.37 -4.74
N TRP A 6 6.95 6.23 -4.16
CA TRP A 6 7.49 7.37 -4.88
C TRP A 6 8.32 6.94 -6.09
N LYS A 7 9.22 5.96 -5.92
CA LYS A 7 10.06 5.47 -7.02
C LYS A 7 9.25 4.79 -8.12
N VAL A 8 8.16 4.12 -7.76
CA VAL A 8 7.21 3.58 -8.75
C VAL A 8 6.49 4.71 -9.50
N ALA A 9 6.06 5.76 -8.79
CA ALA A 9 5.42 6.93 -9.40
C ALA A 9 6.35 7.67 -10.37
N GLU A 10 7.61 7.94 -9.96
CA GLU A 10 8.64 8.53 -10.84
C GLU A 10 8.79 7.71 -12.13
N LYS A 11 8.98 6.39 -11.97
CA LYS A 11 9.21 5.50 -13.11
C LYS A 11 7.99 5.40 -14.02
N ALA A 12 6.78 5.36 -13.46
CA ALA A 12 5.55 5.33 -14.24
C ALA A 12 5.41 6.59 -15.12
N VAL A 13 5.69 7.77 -14.57
CA VAL A 13 5.65 9.04 -15.33
C VAL A 13 6.75 9.09 -16.40
N GLU A 14 7.96 8.61 -16.09
CA GLU A 14 9.04 8.48 -17.10
C GLU A 14 8.63 7.60 -18.29
N GLU A 15 7.85 6.54 -18.04
CA GLU A 15 7.32 5.65 -19.08
C GLU A 15 6.02 6.18 -19.75
N GLY A 16 5.61 7.41 -19.44
CA GLY A 16 4.49 8.10 -20.07
C GLY A 16 3.13 7.89 -19.41
N ALA A 17 3.07 7.33 -18.21
CA ALA A 17 1.81 7.20 -17.48
C ALA A 17 1.34 8.54 -16.91
N THR A 18 0.04 8.80 -16.97
CA THR A 18 -0.62 9.84 -16.16
C THR A 18 -1.05 9.20 -14.83
N ILE A 19 -0.77 9.86 -13.72
CA ILE A 19 -1.01 9.30 -12.39
C ILE A 19 -1.77 10.25 -11.47
N THR A 20 -2.40 9.71 -10.44
CA THR A 20 -2.81 10.41 -9.23
C THR A 20 -2.11 9.79 -8.03
N LEU A 21 -1.87 10.57 -7.01
CA LEU A 21 -1.32 10.12 -5.73
C LEU A 21 -2.37 10.24 -4.64
N SER A 22 -2.29 9.39 -3.63
CA SER A 22 -3.13 9.51 -2.43
C SER A 22 -2.29 9.34 -1.17
N ASN A 23 -2.63 10.11 -0.16
CA ASN A 23 -2.06 9.99 1.18
C ASN A 23 -3.03 10.55 2.22
N THR A 24 -2.77 10.28 3.50
CA THR A 24 -3.64 10.77 4.57
C THR A 24 -3.75 12.30 4.56
N PRO A 25 -4.91 12.87 4.94
CA PRO A 25 -5.08 14.32 4.97
C PRO A 25 -4.02 15.05 5.82
N VAL A 26 -3.51 14.40 6.86
CA VAL A 26 -2.43 14.95 7.70
C VAL A 26 -1.12 15.02 6.91
N ALA A 27 -0.73 13.96 6.21
CA ALA A 27 0.50 13.94 5.43
C ALA A 27 0.46 14.95 4.26
N VAL A 28 -0.71 15.12 3.63
CA VAL A 28 -0.88 16.14 2.57
C VAL A 28 -0.71 17.55 3.13
N ARG A 29 -1.28 17.84 4.32
CA ARG A 29 -1.13 19.15 4.99
C ARG A 29 0.30 19.46 5.42
N MET A 30 1.14 18.44 5.66
CA MET A 30 2.56 18.63 5.98
C MET A 30 3.39 19.10 4.77
N GLY A 31 2.84 19.05 3.56
CA GLY A 31 3.40 19.65 2.35
C GLY A 31 4.42 18.79 1.60
N GLU A 32 5.02 17.77 2.19
CA GLU A 32 6.01 16.92 1.50
C GLU A 32 5.42 16.20 0.28
N VAL A 33 4.21 15.65 0.42
CA VAL A 33 3.54 14.93 -0.68
C VAL A 33 3.14 15.90 -1.78
N SER A 34 2.70 17.10 -1.43
CA SER A 34 2.34 18.16 -2.39
C SER A 34 3.55 18.60 -3.21
N ALA A 35 4.70 18.82 -2.56
CA ALA A 35 5.94 19.16 -3.26
C ALA A 35 6.42 18.03 -4.21
N LEU A 36 6.15 16.77 -3.85
CA LEU A 36 6.45 15.64 -4.72
C LEU A 36 5.50 15.54 -5.92
N SER A 37 4.21 15.85 -5.72
CA SER A 37 3.22 15.82 -6.80
C SER A 37 3.48 16.92 -7.85
N GLU A 38 3.95 18.08 -7.42
CA GLU A 38 4.38 19.15 -8.34
C GLU A 38 5.51 18.70 -9.27
N LYS A 39 6.48 17.92 -8.76
CA LYS A 39 7.58 17.36 -9.58
C LYS A 39 7.09 16.43 -10.68
N LEU A 40 6.01 15.68 -10.43
CA LEU A 40 5.43 14.74 -11.39
C LEU A 40 4.23 15.32 -12.15
N ASN A 41 3.88 16.57 -11.90
CA ASN A 41 2.70 17.24 -12.48
C ASN A 41 1.43 16.38 -12.34
N CYS A 42 1.18 15.88 -11.12
CA CYS A 42 0.04 15.00 -10.83
C CYS A 42 -0.75 15.50 -9.62
N GLU A 43 -2.01 15.09 -9.51
CA GLU A 43 -2.89 15.47 -8.40
C GLU A 43 -2.67 14.56 -7.19
N VAL A 44 -2.70 15.14 -5.98
CA VAL A 44 -2.78 14.42 -4.71
C VAL A 44 -4.21 14.47 -4.19
N ILE A 45 -4.80 13.31 -3.97
CA ILE A 45 -6.15 13.17 -3.43
C ILE A 45 -6.02 12.73 -1.96
N PRO A 46 -6.36 13.59 -0.99
CA PRO A 46 -6.29 13.23 0.42
C PRO A 46 -7.29 12.12 0.75
N ALA A 47 -6.85 11.06 1.43
CA ALA A 47 -7.73 9.99 1.86
C ALA A 47 -7.17 9.21 3.05
N ASP A 48 -8.05 8.80 3.95
CA ASP A 48 -7.77 7.77 4.94
C ASP A 48 -8.11 6.40 4.32
N ALA A 49 -7.11 5.56 4.14
CA ALA A 49 -7.29 4.23 3.54
C ALA A 49 -8.17 3.28 4.39
N THR A 50 -8.49 3.63 5.62
CA THR A 50 -9.44 2.89 6.47
C THR A 50 -10.89 3.32 6.27
N SER A 51 -11.13 4.43 5.57
CA SER A 51 -12.44 4.97 5.21
C SER A 51 -12.86 4.52 3.82
N VAL A 52 -13.97 3.79 3.73
CA VAL A 52 -14.54 3.37 2.43
C VAL A 52 -14.98 4.58 1.61
N GLU A 53 -15.54 5.61 2.26
CA GLU A 53 -15.97 6.84 1.59
C GLU A 53 -14.81 7.58 0.96
N ASP A 54 -13.70 7.74 1.69
CA ASP A 54 -12.48 8.37 1.16
C ASP A 54 -11.92 7.58 -0.04
N LEU A 55 -11.90 6.24 0.06
CA LEU A 55 -11.45 5.39 -1.04
C LEU A 55 -12.34 5.49 -2.28
N GLU A 56 -13.66 5.56 -2.11
CA GLU A 56 -14.58 5.83 -3.22
C GLU A 56 -14.30 7.19 -3.86
N ASN A 57 -14.03 8.22 -3.05
CA ASN A 57 -13.67 9.56 -3.55
C ASN A 57 -12.34 9.55 -4.32
N VAL A 58 -11.34 8.80 -3.83
CA VAL A 58 -10.06 8.62 -4.56
C VAL A 58 -10.32 8.07 -5.96
N PHE A 59 -11.11 7.01 -6.09
CA PHE A 59 -11.37 6.42 -7.40
C PHE A 59 -12.20 7.33 -8.30
N LYS A 60 -13.26 7.97 -7.79
CA LYS A 60 -14.06 8.92 -8.56
C LYS A 60 -13.19 10.04 -9.11
N ARG A 61 -12.40 10.67 -8.22
CA ARG A 61 -11.52 11.77 -8.61
C ARG A 61 -10.41 11.33 -9.57
N SER A 62 -9.81 10.16 -9.32
CA SER A 62 -8.80 9.60 -10.24
C SER A 62 -9.37 9.36 -11.64
N MET A 63 -10.56 8.77 -11.75
CA MET A 63 -11.20 8.57 -13.06
C MET A 63 -11.51 9.88 -13.80
N GLU A 64 -11.90 10.94 -13.06
CA GLU A 64 -12.10 12.28 -13.66
C GLU A 64 -10.78 12.84 -14.20
N VAL A 65 -9.71 12.79 -13.40
CA VAL A 65 -8.38 13.32 -13.76
C VAL A 65 -7.76 12.54 -14.91
N LEU A 66 -7.89 11.20 -14.88
CA LEU A 66 -7.28 10.30 -15.88
C LEU A 66 -8.14 10.13 -17.14
N GLY A 67 -9.40 10.59 -17.11
CA GLY A 67 -10.32 10.50 -18.23
C GLY A 67 -10.95 9.13 -18.45
N GLY A 68 -10.92 8.25 -17.45
CA GLY A 68 -11.50 6.92 -17.52
C GLY A 68 -11.05 5.98 -16.39
N PRO A 69 -11.39 4.69 -16.47
CA PRO A 69 -10.94 3.69 -15.51
C PRO A 69 -9.42 3.62 -15.40
N VAL A 70 -8.94 3.22 -14.25
CA VAL A 70 -7.52 3.16 -13.90
C VAL A 70 -6.90 1.83 -14.37
N ASP A 71 -5.77 1.88 -15.06
CA ASP A 71 -5.08 0.67 -15.55
C ASP A 71 -4.24 -0.01 -14.46
N PHE A 72 -3.71 0.78 -13.51
CA PHE A 72 -2.80 0.28 -12.49
C PHE A 72 -3.03 0.96 -11.13
N VAL A 73 -3.06 0.15 -10.06
CA VAL A 73 -3.12 0.63 -8.68
C VAL A 73 -2.01 0.00 -7.84
N LEU A 74 -1.27 0.83 -7.12
CA LEU A 74 -0.30 0.40 -6.12
C LEU A 74 -0.80 0.70 -4.70
N HIS A 75 -1.01 -0.34 -3.90
CA HIS A 75 -1.22 -0.22 -2.46
C HIS A 75 0.12 -0.38 -1.73
N SER A 76 0.66 0.74 -1.25
CA SER A 76 1.92 0.81 -0.51
C SER A 76 1.69 1.38 0.89
N ILE A 77 0.82 0.74 1.65
CA ILE A 77 0.39 1.18 2.97
C ILE A 77 0.78 0.14 4.01
N GLY A 78 1.28 0.59 5.15
CA GLY A 78 1.59 -0.27 6.27
C GLY A 78 2.03 0.53 7.49
N MET A 79 1.45 0.19 8.63
CA MET A 79 1.81 0.79 9.91
C MET A 79 1.45 -0.17 11.04
N SER A 80 2.38 -0.38 11.96
CA SER A 80 2.12 -1.07 13.22
C SER A 80 2.53 -0.20 14.40
N PRO A 81 1.58 0.19 15.26
CA PRO A 81 1.89 0.84 16.52
C PRO A 81 2.67 -0.06 17.48
N ASN A 82 2.41 -1.38 17.50
CA ASN A 82 3.15 -2.34 18.32
C ASN A 82 4.64 -2.35 17.97
N VAL A 83 4.97 -2.46 16.67
CA VAL A 83 6.37 -2.40 16.20
C VAL A 83 7.03 -1.08 16.55
N ARG A 84 6.34 0.04 16.35
CA ARG A 84 6.86 1.37 16.71
C ARG A 84 7.12 1.54 18.20
N LYS A 85 6.30 0.92 19.05
CA LYS A 85 6.48 0.92 20.52
C LYS A 85 7.42 -0.18 20.98
N LYS A 86 8.05 -0.93 20.07
CA LYS A 86 9.02 -1.99 20.37
C LYS A 86 8.45 -3.11 21.25
N ARG A 87 7.14 -3.37 21.17
CA ARG A 87 6.55 -4.52 21.85
C ARG A 87 7.03 -5.83 21.23
N THR A 88 7.02 -6.90 22.00
CA THR A 88 7.30 -8.24 21.51
C THR A 88 6.00 -8.91 21.03
N TYR A 89 6.12 -9.98 20.24
CA TYR A 89 4.95 -10.67 19.69
C TYR A 89 4.08 -11.31 20.76
N ASP A 90 4.67 -11.75 21.85
CA ASP A 90 4.02 -12.33 23.03
C ASP A 90 3.49 -11.31 24.05
N ASP A 91 3.68 -10.02 23.77
CA ASP A 91 3.18 -8.90 24.58
C ASP A 91 2.53 -7.81 23.70
N LEU A 92 1.72 -8.24 22.74
CA LEU A 92 1.01 -7.30 21.87
C LEU A 92 -0.12 -6.59 22.61
N ASP A 93 -0.31 -5.33 22.29
CA ASP A 93 -1.51 -4.58 22.61
C ASP A 93 -2.54 -4.86 21.50
N TYR A 94 -3.71 -5.39 21.87
CA TYR A 94 -4.71 -5.81 20.90
C TYR A 94 -5.40 -4.66 20.18
N ASP A 95 -5.61 -3.51 20.82
CA ASP A 95 -6.14 -2.32 20.15
C ASP A 95 -5.17 -1.82 19.07
N MET A 96 -3.87 -1.97 19.32
CA MET A 96 -2.84 -1.66 18.33
C MET A 96 -2.76 -2.73 17.23
N LEU A 97 -2.99 -4.00 17.56
CA LEU A 97 -3.09 -5.09 16.58
C LEU A 97 -4.25 -4.84 15.61
N GLU A 98 -5.44 -4.51 16.11
CA GLU A 98 -6.59 -4.18 15.27
C GLU A 98 -6.27 -3.03 14.32
N LYS A 99 -5.63 -1.96 14.80
CA LYS A 99 -5.18 -0.86 13.95
C LYS A 99 -4.15 -1.29 12.91
N THR A 100 -3.21 -2.17 13.28
CA THR A 100 -2.22 -2.71 12.35
C THR A 100 -2.90 -3.46 11.21
N LEU A 101 -3.85 -4.34 11.54
CA LEU A 101 -4.60 -5.14 10.55
C LEU A 101 -5.47 -4.24 9.66
N ASP A 102 -6.20 -3.29 10.25
CA ASP A 102 -7.08 -2.40 9.48
C ASP A 102 -6.29 -1.53 8.50
N ILE A 103 -5.25 -0.86 8.97
CA ILE A 103 -4.44 0.04 8.13
C ILE A 103 -3.62 -0.73 7.10
N SER A 104 -3.02 -1.88 7.47
CA SER A 104 -2.00 -2.52 6.64
C SER A 104 -2.52 -3.64 5.75
N ALA A 105 -3.74 -4.16 6.00
CA ALA A 105 -4.32 -5.25 5.23
C ALA A 105 -5.78 -5.02 4.85
N VAL A 106 -6.66 -4.68 5.82
CA VAL A 106 -8.09 -4.50 5.54
C VAL A 106 -8.32 -3.29 4.64
N SER A 107 -7.49 -2.25 4.72
CA SER A 107 -7.49 -1.13 3.77
C SER A 107 -7.35 -1.58 2.32
N PHE A 108 -6.54 -2.61 2.06
CA PHE A 108 -6.41 -3.20 0.72
C PHE A 108 -7.71 -3.86 0.25
N HIS A 109 -8.40 -4.58 1.14
CA HIS A 109 -9.72 -5.14 0.86
C HIS A 109 -10.73 -4.03 0.55
N LYS A 110 -10.82 -3.02 1.42
CA LYS A 110 -11.73 -1.87 1.26
C LYS A 110 -11.46 -1.16 -0.07
N MET A 111 -10.19 -0.95 -0.42
CA MET A 111 -9.78 -0.31 -1.68
C MET A 111 -10.26 -1.10 -2.90
N ILE A 112 -10.03 -2.41 -2.96
CA ILE A 112 -10.48 -3.22 -4.10
C ILE A 112 -12.01 -3.30 -4.17
N GLN A 113 -12.68 -3.39 -3.03
CA GLN A 113 -14.14 -3.39 -2.98
C GLN A 113 -14.72 -2.07 -3.49
N ALA A 114 -14.15 -0.92 -3.10
CA ALA A 114 -14.55 0.40 -3.60
C ALA A 114 -14.31 0.52 -5.11
N ALA A 115 -13.13 0.09 -5.59
CA ALA A 115 -12.79 0.08 -7.01
C ALA A 115 -13.78 -0.76 -7.83
N LYS A 116 -14.10 -1.97 -7.34
CA LYS A 116 -15.04 -2.88 -8.00
C LYS A 116 -16.46 -2.30 -8.05
N LYS A 117 -16.94 -1.75 -6.94
CA LYS A 117 -18.26 -1.10 -6.86
C LYS A 117 -18.44 0.04 -7.87
N LEU A 118 -17.37 0.76 -8.16
CA LEU A 118 -17.36 1.90 -9.07
C LEU A 118 -16.95 1.54 -10.51
N ASN A 119 -16.65 0.28 -10.80
CA ASN A 119 -16.02 -0.14 -12.06
C ASN A 119 -14.78 0.72 -12.40
N ALA A 120 -13.97 1.03 -11.37
CA ALA A 120 -12.89 2.00 -11.48
C ALA A 120 -11.60 1.43 -12.07
N ILE A 121 -11.48 0.11 -12.25
CA ILE A 121 -10.31 -0.52 -12.87
C ILE A 121 -10.68 -0.98 -14.27
N ALA A 122 -9.82 -0.64 -15.23
CA ALA A 122 -9.97 -1.08 -16.61
C ALA A 122 -9.90 -2.61 -16.74
N ASP A 123 -10.56 -3.17 -17.72
CA ASP A 123 -10.39 -4.58 -18.07
C ASP A 123 -8.90 -4.84 -18.38
N TYR A 124 -8.38 -5.98 -17.93
CA TYR A 124 -6.95 -6.33 -17.96
C TYR A 124 -6.03 -5.45 -17.08
N GLY A 125 -6.60 -4.60 -16.25
CA GLY A 125 -5.87 -3.77 -15.30
C GLY A 125 -5.05 -4.57 -14.29
N SER A 126 -4.27 -3.87 -13.48
CA SER A 126 -3.38 -4.47 -12.49
C SER A 126 -3.47 -3.78 -11.14
N ILE A 127 -3.67 -4.56 -10.10
CA ILE A 127 -3.63 -4.12 -8.71
C ILE A 127 -2.46 -4.80 -8.02
N LEU A 128 -1.60 -4.01 -7.38
CA LEU A 128 -0.40 -4.49 -6.72
C LEU A 128 -0.34 -4.00 -5.29
N ALA A 129 0.02 -4.88 -4.35
CA ALA A 129 0.27 -4.51 -2.97
C ALA A 129 1.68 -4.91 -2.51
N LEU A 130 2.27 -4.12 -1.64
CA LEU A 130 3.58 -4.42 -1.06
C LEU A 130 3.43 -5.36 0.13
N SER A 131 3.87 -6.61 -0.02
CA SER A 131 4.00 -7.61 1.02
C SER A 131 5.46 -7.68 1.54
N TYR A 132 5.76 -8.70 2.31
CA TYR A 132 7.08 -8.97 2.84
C TYR A 132 7.25 -10.45 3.12
N VAL A 133 8.47 -10.96 3.12
CA VAL A 133 8.77 -12.36 3.42
C VAL A 133 8.20 -12.83 4.77
N ALA A 134 8.02 -11.90 5.71
CA ALA A 134 7.41 -12.18 7.01
C ALA A 134 5.95 -12.65 6.95
N ALA A 135 5.25 -12.50 5.81
CA ALA A 135 3.94 -13.13 5.58
C ALA A 135 4.00 -14.66 5.58
N GLN A 136 5.17 -15.25 5.31
CA GLN A 136 5.38 -16.69 5.11
C GLN A 136 6.46 -17.28 6.01
N ARG A 137 7.28 -16.44 6.64
CA ARG A 137 8.42 -16.82 7.48
C ARG A 137 8.41 -16.01 8.77
N THR A 138 8.86 -16.62 9.86
CA THR A 138 9.07 -15.89 11.11
C THR A 138 10.20 -14.88 10.95
N PHE A 139 9.91 -13.64 11.28
CA PHE A 139 10.87 -12.54 11.22
C PHE A 139 10.88 -11.80 12.55
N TYR A 140 11.98 -11.93 13.29
CA TYR A 140 12.07 -11.36 14.62
C TYR A 140 11.92 -9.83 14.61
N GLY A 141 11.03 -9.31 15.44
CA GLY A 141 10.77 -7.87 15.58
C GLY A 141 9.81 -7.27 14.54
N TYR A 142 9.32 -8.08 13.59
CA TYR A 142 8.29 -7.63 12.65
C TYR A 142 6.86 -7.79 13.19
N ASN A 143 6.70 -8.62 14.23
CA ASN A 143 5.51 -8.78 15.07
C ASN A 143 4.20 -8.90 14.29
N ASP A 144 3.16 -8.20 14.73
CA ASP A 144 1.81 -8.15 14.15
C ASP A 144 1.77 -7.62 12.70
N MET A 145 2.84 -7.00 12.24
CA MET A 145 2.95 -6.63 10.83
C MET A 145 3.11 -7.87 9.93
N ALA A 146 3.67 -8.98 10.45
CA ALA A 146 3.72 -10.26 9.75
C ALA A 146 2.30 -10.81 9.52
N ASP A 147 1.45 -10.75 10.55
CA ASP A 147 0.04 -11.17 10.47
C ASP A 147 -0.72 -10.32 9.46
N ALA A 148 -0.51 -9.00 9.47
CA ALA A 148 -1.10 -8.10 8.50
C ALA A 148 -0.65 -8.42 7.05
N LYS A 149 0.63 -8.76 6.83
CA LYS A 149 1.11 -9.14 5.50
C LYS A 149 0.58 -10.50 5.04
N ALA A 150 0.40 -11.46 5.94
CA ALA A 150 -0.24 -12.73 5.64
C ALA A 150 -1.73 -12.55 5.24
N LEU A 151 -2.45 -11.70 5.98
CA LEU A 151 -3.83 -11.32 5.65
C LEU A 151 -3.91 -10.60 4.29
N LEU A 152 -3.03 -9.66 4.02
CA LEU A 152 -2.95 -8.94 2.75
C LEU A 152 -2.75 -9.89 1.56
N GLU A 153 -1.87 -10.88 1.67
CA GLU A 153 -1.68 -11.89 0.63
C GLU A 153 -2.92 -12.78 0.43
N SER A 154 -3.63 -13.11 1.51
CA SER A 154 -4.89 -13.85 1.43
C SER A 154 -5.98 -13.05 0.71
N ILE A 155 -6.09 -11.75 0.99
CA ILE A 155 -6.99 -10.82 0.30
C ILE A 155 -6.64 -10.75 -1.19
N ALA A 156 -5.36 -10.63 -1.54
CA ALA A 156 -4.90 -10.59 -2.92
C ALA A 156 -5.31 -11.84 -3.71
N ARG A 157 -5.15 -13.04 -3.12
CA ARG A 157 -5.58 -14.31 -3.76
C ARG A 157 -7.08 -14.35 -4.01
N SER A 158 -7.88 -13.91 -3.05
CA SER A 158 -9.34 -13.91 -3.16
C SER A 158 -9.83 -12.98 -4.27
N PHE A 159 -9.34 -11.75 -4.29
CA PHE A 159 -9.71 -10.80 -5.35
C PHE A 159 -9.07 -11.13 -6.70
N GLY A 160 -7.89 -11.72 -6.73
CA GLY A 160 -7.27 -12.23 -7.96
C GLY A 160 -8.14 -13.26 -8.64
N TYR A 161 -8.78 -14.14 -7.86
CA TYR A 161 -9.75 -15.09 -8.39
C TYR A 161 -11.04 -14.40 -8.88
N ILE A 162 -11.66 -13.54 -8.05
CA ILE A 162 -12.94 -12.90 -8.35
C ILE A 162 -12.79 -11.91 -9.51
N TYR A 163 -11.90 -10.93 -9.37
CA TYR A 163 -11.75 -9.84 -10.33
C TYR A 163 -11.06 -10.31 -11.63
N GLY A 164 -10.20 -11.33 -11.51
CA GLY A 164 -9.58 -11.95 -12.68
C GLY A 164 -10.57 -12.66 -13.58
N ARG A 165 -11.58 -13.30 -13.02
CA ARG A 165 -12.64 -13.97 -13.80
C ARG A 165 -13.65 -13.01 -14.43
N GLU A 166 -13.95 -11.91 -13.75
CA GLU A 166 -14.98 -10.96 -14.17
C GLU A 166 -14.45 -9.93 -15.17
N HIS A 167 -13.23 -9.43 -14.95
CA HIS A 167 -12.66 -8.31 -15.71
C HIS A 167 -11.21 -8.54 -16.17
N HIS A 168 -10.68 -9.75 -16.01
CA HIS A 168 -9.28 -10.07 -16.31
C HIS A 168 -8.26 -9.21 -15.52
N VAL A 169 -8.67 -8.57 -14.42
CA VAL A 169 -7.81 -7.75 -13.57
C VAL A 169 -6.87 -8.66 -12.78
N ARG A 170 -5.59 -8.35 -12.83
CA ARG A 170 -4.56 -9.07 -12.08
C ARG A 170 -4.38 -8.44 -10.71
N VAL A 171 -4.51 -9.21 -9.65
CA VAL A 171 -4.28 -8.76 -8.26
C VAL A 171 -3.11 -9.55 -7.68
N ASN A 172 -2.01 -8.87 -7.42
CA ASN A 172 -0.77 -9.49 -6.99
C ASN A 172 -0.15 -8.78 -5.79
N THR A 173 0.81 -9.46 -5.16
CA THR A 173 1.66 -8.88 -4.12
C THR A 173 3.14 -9.00 -4.50
N ILE A 174 3.94 -8.03 -4.08
CA ILE A 174 5.39 -8.11 -4.14
C ILE A 174 5.93 -8.34 -2.74
N SER A 175 6.62 -9.46 -2.52
CA SER A 175 7.42 -9.70 -1.33
C SER A 175 8.75 -8.96 -1.51
N GLN A 176 8.78 -7.71 -1.07
CA GLN A 176 9.96 -6.86 -1.23
C GLN A 176 11.13 -7.31 -0.34
N SER A 177 12.33 -7.08 -0.80
CA SER A 177 13.54 -7.19 0.02
C SER A 177 13.63 -6.06 1.06
N PRO A 178 14.40 -6.21 2.15
CA PRO A 178 14.68 -5.10 3.05
C PRO A 178 15.22 -3.89 2.27
N THR A 179 14.53 -2.76 2.38
CA THR A 179 14.85 -1.53 1.64
C THR A 179 14.92 -0.38 2.62
N MET A 180 15.96 0.44 2.48
CA MET A 180 16.14 1.64 3.30
C MET A 180 15.11 2.70 2.92
N THR A 181 13.97 2.66 3.59
CA THR A 181 12.86 3.59 3.42
C THR A 181 12.51 4.26 4.75
N THR A 182 11.78 5.36 4.70
CA THR A 182 11.26 6.02 5.91
C THR A 182 10.42 5.06 6.77
N ALA A 183 9.62 4.19 6.16
CA ALA A 183 8.84 3.18 6.87
C ALA A 183 9.75 2.06 7.44
N GLY A 184 10.75 1.61 6.68
CA GLY A 184 11.68 0.57 7.09
C GLY A 184 12.58 0.98 8.26
N SER A 185 12.95 2.26 8.36
CA SER A 185 13.77 2.76 9.47
C SER A 185 13.13 2.60 10.86
N GLY A 186 11.82 2.41 10.92
CA GLY A 186 11.08 2.12 12.17
C GLY A 186 11.21 0.68 12.67
N VAL A 187 11.76 -0.24 11.86
CA VAL A 187 11.93 -1.66 12.21
C VAL A 187 13.31 -1.89 12.83
N LYS A 188 13.34 -2.44 14.06
CA LYS A 188 14.59 -2.72 14.76
C LYS A 188 15.44 -3.73 13.98
N GLY A 189 16.71 -3.38 13.73
CA GLY A 189 17.67 -4.27 13.04
C GLY A 189 17.53 -4.27 11.50
N MET A 190 16.81 -3.32 10.92
CA MET A 190 16.65 -3.17 9.46
C MET A 190 18.01 -3.01 8.76
N ASP A 191 18.95 -2.32 9.38
CA ASP A 191 20.35 -2.18 8.93
C ASP A 191 21.02 -3.53 8.71
N LYS A 192 20.95 -4.43 9.70
CA LYS A 192 21.51 -5.78 9.61
C LYS A 192 20.84 -6.64 8.54
N LEU A 193 19.55 -6.44 8.37
CA LEU A 193 18.76 -7.14 7.35
C LEU A 193 19.11 -6.69 5.95
N PHE A 194 19.28 -5.38 5.79
CA PHE A 194 19.72 -4.79 4.54
C PHE A 194 21.12 -5.31 4.17
N ASP A 195 22.06 -5.33 5.10
CA ASP A 195 23.41 -5.88 4.90
C ASP A 195 23.38 -7.37 4.54
N PHE A 196 22.50 -8.15 5.16
CA PHE A 196 22.34 -9.57 4.83
C PHE A 196 21.75 -9.78 3.44
N ALA A 197 20.78 -8.98 3.04
CA ALA A 197 20.14 -9.10 1.73
C ALA A 197 21.06 -8.67 0.56
N ASN A 198 22.12 -7.91 0.82
CA ASN A 198 23.08 -7.43 -0.16
C ASN A 198 24.35 -8.31 -0.28
N ARG A 199 24.43 -9.41 0.46
CA ARG A 199 25.50 -10.41 0.38
C ARG A 199 25.15 -11.54 -0.57
#